data_f1c8fe02cf06b7c89b1864f08930c3c5
#
_entry.id   f1c8fe02cf06b7c89b1864f08930c3c5
#
_cell.length_a   1.000
_cell.length_b   1.000
_cell.length_c   1.000
_cell.angle_alpha   90.00
_cell.angle_beta   90.00
_cell.angle_gamma   90.00
#
_symmetry.space_group_name_H-M   'P 1'
#
loop_
_entity.id
_entity.type
_entity.pdbx_description
1 polymer ?
#
loop_
_entity_poly.entity_id
_entity_poly.type
_entity_poly.pdbx_seq_one_letter_code
_entity_poly.pdbx_strand_id
1 'polypeptide(L)'
;MKTGYFFIFENPRAEMNKSRITRWILVILAVGGLGYFGWQRFHGEGHETAANNAQKAAPRNPVRVTVAPVEKTDFPVYLTSLGTVQAFNTVVVRSRVDGQIDKIAFTEGQLVNQGDLLAEIDPRPYQAALDQAKAKKEQDEANLANTNLDLQRFLKLGEFATRQQIDTQRSNVSQLTAQIAADTAAISNAATQLDYTAIKAPISGVVGLRQVDVGNIINAATQTGIVTITQIEPIAVIFTAPEEQLPYISEGRAAQPLKTIAITTDGKKPLAEGTLAVVNNQVDSTSGTIRLKAVFANKDHALWPGQSVSTRLLVKTLKDATVVPDDAIQHGTEGLYVYTVNGDNKAELRKVKVSQSIDGRSVIEQGVSPGQQVITSGQFKVQPGTLVSTAVASSNPAQSKVRQE
;
A
#
# COMPACT_ATOMS: atom_id res chain seq x y z
N MET A 1 1.37 -15.43 54.55
CA MET A 1 0.38 -16.46 54.94
C MET A 1 0.33 -17.47 53.79
N LYS A 2 0.95 -18.65 54.04
CA LYS A 2 0.39 -20.02 54.05
C LYS A 2 -0.17 -20.45 52.69
N THR A 3 0.11 -21.52 52.03
CA THR A 3 0.68 -22.82 52.50
C THR A 3 1.03 -23.62 51.23
N GLY A 4 2.16 -24.31 51.23
CA GLY A 4 2.53 -25.29 50.23
C GLY A 4 1.83 -26.66 50.46
N TYR A 5 1.76 -27.45 49.40
CA TYR A 5 1.57 -28.88 49.50
C TYR A 5 2.61 -29.60 48.66
N PHE A 6 3.47 -30.31 49.36
CA PHE A 6 4.42 -31.31 48.89
C PHE A 6 3.66 -32.65 48.83
N PHE A 7 3.66 -33.32 47.71
CA PHE A 7 3.24 -34.74 47.63
C PHE A 7 4.46 -35.61 47.36
N ILE A 8 4.79 -36.40 48.39
CA ILE A 8 5.77 -37.47 48.38
C ILE A 8 5.05 -38.72 47.88
N PHE A 9 5.51 -39.33 46.80
CA PHE A 9 5.11 -40.70 46.42
C PHE A 9 6.15 -41.70 46.90
N GLU A 10 5.75 -42.47 47.84
CA GLU A 10 6.41 -43.62 48.44
C GLU A 10 6.33 -44.83 47.47
N ASN A 11 7.43 -45.51 47.30
CA ASN A 11 7.60 -46.70 46.44
C ASN A 11 7.45 -48.00 47.23
N PRO A 12 6.51 -48.87 46.98
CA PRO A 12 6.48 -50.21 47.68
C PRO A 12 7.35 -51.21 46.91
N ARG A 13 8.36 -51.69 47.57
CA ARG A 13 9.14 -52.91 47.20
C ARG A 13 8.24 -54.14 47.34
N ALA A 14 7.98 -54.82 46.19
CA ALA A 14 7.39 -56.17 46.19
C ALA A 14 8.49 -57.20 46.22
N GLU A 15 8.53 -57.95 47.32
CA GLU A 15 9.38 -59.15 47.48
C GLU A 15 8.90 -60.25 46.52
N MET A 16 9.77 -60.67 45.63
CA MET A 16 9.48 -61.74 44.67
C MET A 16 9.91 -63.11 45.24
N ASN A 17 8.91 -63.96 45.42
CA ASN A 17 8.99 -65.34 46.04
C ASN A 17 9.83 -66.27 45.15
N LYS A 18 10.92 -66.79 45.71
CA LYS A 18 11.94 -67.64 45.07
C LYS A 18 11.42 -68.96 44.48
N SER A 19 10.22 -69.39 44.80
CA SER A 19 9.67 -70.67 44.31
C SER A 19 9.04 -70.63 42.92
N ARG A 20 8.82 -69.39 42.36
CA ARG A 20 8.28 -69.22 40.99
C ARG A 20 9.36 -69.15 39.91
N ILE A 21 10.56 -68.77 40.26
CA ILE A 21 11.68 -68.62 39.32
C ILE A 21 12.18 -70.01 38.84
N THR A 22 12.24 -71.02 39.71
CA THR A 22 12.69 -72.35 39.32
C THR A 22 11.73 -73.12 38.38
N ARG A 23 10.44 -72.80 38.41
CA ARG A 23 9.47 -73.35 37.45
C ARG A 23 9.56 -72.76 36.05
N TRP A 24 9.90 -71.50 35.95
CA TRP A 24 10.06 -70.80 34.62
C TRP A 24 11.37 -71.23 33.92
N ILE A 25 12.43 -71.50 34.65
CA ILE A 25 13.72 -72.00 34.08
C ILE A 25 13.57 -73.33 33.40
N LEU A 26 12.78 -74.23 33.97
CA LEU A 26 12.51 -75.59 33.41
C LEU A 26 11.65 -75.53 32.12
N VAL A 27 10.73 -74.53 32.01
CA VAL A 27 9.92 -74.35 30.81
C VAL A 27 10.75 -73.77 29.67
N ILE A 28 11.67 -72.87 29.96
CA ILE A 28 12.55 -72.29 28.95
C ILE A 28 13.56 -73.30 28.38
N LEU A 29 14.05 -74.24 29.21
CA LEU A 29 14.94 -75.34 28.77
C LEU A 29 14.20 -76.34 27.88
N ALA A 30 12.93 -76.66 28.18
CA ALA A 30 12.12 -77.55 27.37
C ALA A 30 11.75 -76.99 25.99
N VAL A 31 11.41 -75.68 25.93
CA VAL A 31 11.10 -74.99 24.66
C VAL A 31 12.35 -74.78 23.83
N GLY A 32 13.49 -74.47 24.45
CA GLY A 32 14.78 -74.31 23.74
C GLY A 32 15.29 -75.63 23.14
N GLY A 33 15.05 -76.78 23.82
CA GLY A 33 15.43 -78.12 23.31
C GLY A 33 14.60 -78.58 22.11
N LEU A 34 13.30 -78.27 22.09
CA LEU A 34 12.41 -78.62 20.99
C LEU A 34 12.70 -77.71 19.75
N GLY A 35 13.06 -76.40 19.96
CA GLY A 35 13.45 -75.53 18.92
C GLY A 35 14.78 -75.93 18.24
N TYR A 36 15.77 -76.42 19.02
CA TYR A 36 17.06 -76.88 18.49
C TYR A 36 16.94 -78.15 17.67
N PHE A 37 16.06 -79.08 18.09
CA PHE A 37 15.84 -80.32 17.34
C PHE A 37 15.03 -80.11 16.05
N GLY A 38 14.13 -79.13 16.01
CA GLY A 38 13.42 -78.72 14.81
C GLY A 38 14.35 -78.06 13.79
N TRP A 39 15.31 -77.22 14.24
CA TRP A 39 16.25 -76.55 13.37
C TRP A 39 17.25 -77.49 12.70
N GLN A 40 17.70 -78.58 13.37
CA GLN A 40 18.62 -79.61 12.81
C GLN A 40 17.99 -80.49 11.74
N ARG A 41 16.65 -80.63 11.71
CA ARG A 41 15.96 -81.47 10.73
C ARG A 41 15.58 -80.74 9.42
N PHE A 42 15.72 -79.42 9.42
CA PHE A 42 15.40 -78.60 8.25
C PHE A 42 16.64 -78.13 7.48
N HIS A 43 17.84 -78.50 7.92
CA HIS A 43 19.09 -78.08 7.18
C HIS A 43 19.83 -79.36 6.73
N GLY A 44 19.15 -80.16 5.94
CA GLY A 44 19.74 -81.28 5.24
C GLY A 44 19.60 -81.15 3.73
N GLU A 45 20.72 -80.95 3.15
CA GLU A 45 21.09 -81.29 1.72
C GLU A 45 20.24 -80.80 0.57
N GLY A 46 20.87 -79.98 -0.25
CA GLY A 46 20.37 -79.63 -1.57
C GLY A 46 21.39 -78.83 -2.36
N HIS A 47 22.36 -79.52 -2.85
CA HIS A 47 23.21 -79.26 -4.05
C HIS A 47 23.33 -77.87 -4.66
N GLU A 48 24.60 -77.47 -4.80
CA GLU A 48 25.16 -76.51 -5.74
C GLU A 48 24.56 -76.58 -7.16
N THR A 49 24.03 -75.44 -7.61
CA THR A 49 24.18 -75.07 -9.02
C THR A 49 24.39 -73.55 -9.03
N ALA A 50 25.67 -73.21 -9.21
CA ALA A 50 26.06 -71.85 -9.62
C ALA A 50 25.43 -71.57 -10.98
N ALA A 51 24.31 -70.89 -11.00
CA ALA A 51 23.77 -70.27 -12.17
C ALA A 51 23.84 -68.74 -11.97
N ASN A 52 24.77 -68.22 -12.64
CA ASN A 52 25.05 -66.79 -12.92
C ASN A 52 23.78 -66.09 -13.39
N ASN A 53 22.91 -65.64 -12.45
CA ASN A 53 21.83 -64.74 -12.73
C ASN A 53 22.32 -63.31 -12.46
N ALA A 54 23.09 -62.80 -13.44
CA ALA A 54 23.07 -61.37 -13.72
C ALA A 54 21.59 -61.03 -13.96
N GLN A 55 20.91 -60.57 -12.93
CA GLN A 55 19.57 -60.02 -13.01
C GLN A 55 19.66 -58.80 -13.91
N LYS A 56 19.45 -59.05 -15.22
CA LYS A 56 19.20 -58.03 -16.24
C LYS A 56 18.02 -57.24 -15.69
N ALA A 57 18.32 -56.10 -15.10
CA ALA A 57 17.30 -55.18 -14.61
C ALA A 57 16.24 -55.02 -15.73
N ALA A 58 15.03 -55.48 -15.45
CA ALA A 58 13.93 -55.31 -16.38
C ALA A 58 13.89 -53.81 -16.79
N PRO A 59 13.65 -53.50 -18.05
CA PRO A 59 13.58 -52.11 -18.50
C PRO A 59 12.50 -51.43 -17.64
N ARG A 60 12.95 -50.62 -16.67
CA ARG A 60 12.04 -49.76 -15.91
C ARG A 60 11.39 -48.86 -16.93
N ASN A 61 10.07 -49.04 -17.11
CA ASN A 61 9.30 -48.10 -17.95
C ASN A 61 9.59 -46.67 -17.51
N PRO A 62 9.94 -45.78 -18.45
CA PRO A 62 10.28 -44.42 -18.12
C PRO A 62 9.09 -43.74 -17.43
N VAL A 63 9.35 -43.07 -16.30
CA VAL A 63 8.34 -42.33 -15.56
C VAL A 63 7.95 -41.10 -16.38
N ARG A 64 6.65 -40.96 -16.69
CA ARG A 64 6.16 -39.76 -17.38
C ARG A 64 6.23 -38.55 -16.45
N VAL A 65 6.91 -37.51 -16.89
CA VAL A 65 7.07 -36.26 -16.16
C VAL A 65 6.83 -35.07 -17.10
N THR A 66 6.33 -33.97 -16.54
CA THR A 66 6.28 -32.70 -17.24
C THR A 66 7.54 -31.90 -16.92
N VAL A 67 8.13 -31.28 -17.91
CA VAL A 67 9.34 -30.48 -17.75
C VAL A 67 9.12 -29.06 -18.26
N ALA A 68 9.83 -28.12 -17.67
CA ALA A 68 9.94 -26.75 -18.12
C ALA A 68 11.42 -26.37 -18.28
N PRO A 69 11.77 -25.51 -19.24
CA PRO A 69 13.13 -25.00 -19.37
C PRO A 69 13.46 -24.04 -18.23
N VAL A 70 14.71 -24.04 -17.80
CA VAL A 70 15.28 -22.98 -16.96
C VAL A 70 15.54 -21.77 -17.87
N GLU A 71 14.82 -20.69 -17.62
CA GLU A 71 14.89 -19.50 -18.46
C GLU A 71 15.85 -18.47 -17.85
N LYS A 72 16.48 -17.68 -18.72
CA LYS A 72 17.23 -16.49 -18.36
C LYS A 72 16.43 -15.27 -18.77
N THR A 73 15.86 -14.54 -17.80
CA THR A 73 14.96 -13.43 -18.09
C THR A 73 15.06 -12.34 -17.01
N ASP A 74 14.62 -11.14 -17.37
CA ASP A 74 14.48 -10.04 -16.41
C ASP A 74 13.35 -10.37 -15.43
N PHE A 75 13.66 -10.34 -14.14
CA PHE A 75 12.72 -10.69 -13.09
C PHE A 75 12.40 -9.47 -12.21
N PRO A 76 11.17 -8.96 -12.25
CA PRO A 76 10.76 -7.82 -11.42
C PRO A 76 10.60 -8.25 -9.96
N VAL A 77 11.22 -7.50 -9.05
CA VAL A 77 11.09 -7.71 -7.60
C VAL A 77 10.09 -6.71 -7.05
N TYR A 78 8.95 -7.22 -6.58
CA TYR A 78 7.90 -6.42 -5.99
C TYR A 78 7.90 -6.52 -4.48
N LEU A 79 7.73 -5.38 -3.82
CA LEU A 79 7.32 -5.31 -2.43
C LEU A 79 5.80 -5.22 -2.38
N THR A 80 5.16 -6.23 -1.81
CA THR A 80 3.70 -6.26 -1.63
C THR A 80 3.34 -5.81 -0.23
N SER A 81 2.36 -4.91 -0.12
CA SER A 81 1.87 -4.39 1.15
C SER A 81 0.38 -4.04 1.06
N LEU A 82 -0.29 -3.99 2.21
CA LEU A 82 -1.64 -3.45 2.30
C LEU A 82 -1.55 -1.92 2.43
N GLY A 83 -2.39 -1.22 1.69
CA GLY A 83 -2.48 0.23 1.71
C GLY A 83 -3.91 0.72 1.84
N THR A 84 -4.03 2.00 2.17
CA THR A 84 -5.31 2.72 2.22
C THR A 84 -5.27 3.86 1.21
N VAL A 85 -6.31 3.92 0.41
CA VAL A 85 -6.52 5.00 -0.55
C VAL A 85 -6.87 6.28 0.21
N GLN A 86 -6.19 7.37 -0.11
CA GLN A 86 -6.46 8.69 0.44
C GLN A 86 -6.69 9.69 -0.68
N ALA A 87 -7.59 10.62 -0.46
CA ALA A 87 -7.72 11.78 -1.32
C ALA A 87 -6.37 12.51 -1.43
N PHE A 88 -6.10 13.09 -2.60
CA PHE A 88 -4.90 13.92 -2.77
C PHE A 88 -4.95 15.15 -1.89
N ASN A 89 -6.10 15.85 -1.92
CA ASN A 89 -6.46 16.92 -1.00
C ASN A 89 -7.91 16.77 -0.55
N THR A 90 -8.20 17.16 0.69
CA THR A 90 -9.55 17.24 1.25
C THR A 90 -9.70 18.58 1.93
N VAL A 91 -10.73 19.33 1.55
CA VAL A 91 -11.02 20.65 2.13
C VAL A 91 -12.46 20.69 2.59
N VAL A 92 -12.66 21.04 3.86
CA VAL A 92 -13.98 21.39 4.39
C VAL A 92 -14.23 22.87 4.07
N VAL A 93 -15.17 23.13 3.18
CA VAL A 93 -15.57 24.51 2.80
C VAL A 93 -16.41 25.09 3.92
N ARG A 94 -16.01 26.26 4.40
CA ARG A 94 -16.69 26.99 5.48
C ARG A 94 -16.92 28.43 5.07
N SER A 95 -17.93 29.07 5.68
CA SER A 95 -18.10 30.50 5.57
C SER A 95 -17.01 31.26 6.35
N ARG A 96 -16.64 32.43 5.85
CA ARG A 96 -15.78 33.41 6.54
C ARG A 96 -16.56 34.59 7.11
N VAL A 97 -17.86 34.65 6.79
CA VAL A 97 -18.78 35.70 7.23
C VAL A 97 -20.06 35.07 7.76
N ASP A 98 -20.75 35.78 8.63
CA ASP A 98 -22.01 35.36 9.21
C ASP A 98 -23.16 35.66 8.24
N GLY A 99 -24.26 34.93 8.33
CA GLY A 99 -25.48 35.28 7.61
C GLY A 99 -26.28 34.05 7.20
N GLN A 100 -27.43 34.31 6.57
CA GLN A 100 -28.32 33.28 6.07
C GLN A 100 -27.84 32.78 4.69
N ILE A 101 -27.90 31.46 4.47
CA ILE A 101 -27.68 30.91 3.13
C ILE A 101 -28.89 31.26 2.26
N ASP A 102 -28.64 32.02 1.23
CA ASP A 102 -29.63 32.40 0.24
C ASP A 102 -29.75 31.37 -0.90
N LYS A 103 -28.59 30.82 -1.31
CA LYS A 103 -28.54 29.88 -2.43
C LYS A 103 -27.44 28.85 -2.24
N ILE A 104 -27.72 27.62 -2.69
CA ILE A 104 -26.74 26.54 -2.89
C ILE A 104 -26.70 26.23 -4.39
N ALA A 105 -25.48 26.29 -4.96
CA ALA A 105 -25.27 26.24 -6.41
C ALA A 105 -24.60 24.94 -6.88
N PHE A 106 -24.50 23.91 -6.02
CA PHE A 106 -23.93 22.61 -6.36
C PHE A 106 -24.94 21.48 -6.10
N THR A 107 -24.68 20.34 -6.73
CA THR A 107 -25.34 19.05 -6.44
C THR A 107 -24.37 18.13 -5.71
N GLU A 108 -24.86 17.35 -4.75
CA GLU A 108 -24.06 16.36 -4.04
C GLU A 108 -23.47 15.34 -5.01
N GLY A 109 -22.20 14.99 -4.84
CA GLY A 109 -21.47 14.11 -5.76
C GLY A 109 -20.98 14.76 -7.06
N GLN A 110 -21.27 16.05 -7.29
CA GLN A 110 -20.84 16.77 -8.48
C GLN A 110 -19.33 17.01 -8.49
N LEU A 111 -18.71 16.92 -9.66
CA LEU A 111 -17.35 17.41 -9.89
C LEU A 111 -17.40 18.93 -10.04
N VAL A 112 -16.60 19.64 -9.26
CA VAL A 112 -16.46 21.10 -9.33
C VAL A 112 -15.01 21.47 -9.62
N ASN A 113 -14.83 22.63 -10.29
CA ASN A 113 -13.53 23.22 -10.51
C ASN A 113 -13.22 24.26 -9.45
N GLN A 114 -11.93 24.51 -9.22
CA GLN A 114 -11.50 25.60 -8.37
C GLN A 114 -12.09 26.94 -8.86
N GLY A 115 -12.74 27.68 -7.96
CA GLY A 115 -13.39 28.96 -8.24
C GLY A 115 -14.90 28.86 -8.53
N ASP A 116 -15.45 27.66 -8.75
CA ASP A 116 -16.90 27.47 -8.94
C ASP A 116 -17.69 27.92 -7.70
N LEU A 117 -18.83 28.60 -7.92
CA LEU A 117 -19.71 29.03 -6.85
C LEU A 117 -20.39 27.80 -6.20
N LEU A 118 -20.28 27.69 -4.90
CA LEU A 118 -20.90 26.60 -4.12
C LEU A 118 -22.15 27.07 -3.38
N ALA A 119 -22.04 28.20 -2.71
CA ALA A 119 -23.15 28.77 -1.95
C ALA A 119 -23.04 30.29 -1.90
N GLU A 120 -24.16 30.94 -1.65
CA GLU A 120 -24.24 32.36 -1.48
C GLU A 120 -24.93 32.68 -0.15
N ILE A 121 -24.29 33.52 0.64
CA ILE A 121 -24.86 34.11 1.85
C ILE A 121 -25.54 35.40 1.45
N ASP A 122 -26.64 35.79 2.10
CA ASP A 122 -27.34 37.04 1.85
C ASP A 122 -26.36 38.23 1.75
N PRO A 123 -26.10 38.76 0.56
CA PRO A 123 -25.08 39.81 0.35
C PRO A 123 -25.57 41.20 0.78
N ARG A 124 -26.88 41.40 1.00
CA ARG A 124 -27.48 42.71 1.19
C ARG A 124 -26.88 43.50 2.36
N PRO A 125 -26.64 42.94 3.55
CA PRO A 125 -26.01 43.66 4.65
C PRO A 125 -24.57 44.10 4.31
N TYR A 126 -23.83 43.28 3.58
CA TYR A 126 -22.45 43.51 3.19
C TYR A 126 -22.36 44.56 2.04
N GLN A 127 -23.30 44.51 1.09
CA GLN A 127 -23.42 45.53 0.05
C GLN A 127 -23.74 46.89 0.66
N ALA A 128 -24.68 46.95 1.62
CA ALA A 128 -25.01 48.21 2.29
C ALA A 128 -23.81 48.79 3.07
N ALA A 129 -23.01 47.94 3.71
CA ALA A 129 -21.78 48.37 4.40
C ALA A 129 -20.73 48.92 3.43
N LEU A 130 -20.56 48.27 2.27
CA LEU A 130 -19.69 48.76 1.20
C LEU A 130 -20.13 50.13 0.64
N ASP A 131 -21.43 50.27 0.40
CA ASP A 131 -21.98 51.52 -0.13
C ASP A 131 -21.88 52.64 0.91
N GLN A 132 -22.07 52.36 2.21
CA GLN A 132 -21.82 53.32 3.28
C GLN A 132 -20.35 53.77 3.34
N ALA A 133 -19.39 52.85 3.21
CA ALA A 133 -17.97 53.21 3.17
C ALA A 133 -17.59 54.06 1.96
N LYS A 134 -18.17 53.78 0.79
CA LYS A 134 -17.99 54.59 -0.42
C LYS A 134 -18.53 56.01 -0.23
N ALA A 135 -19.77 56.15 0.27
CA ALA A 135 -20.40 57.45 0.51
C ALA A 135 -19.59 58.31 1.51
N LYS A 136 -18.99 57.66 2.53
CA LYS A 136 -18.13 58.33 3.52
C LYS A 136 -16.86 58.91 2.81
N LYS A 137 -16.22 58.11 1.96
CA LYS A 137 -15.08 58.60 1.17
C LYS A 137 -15.44 59.74 0.26
N GLU A 138 -16.57 59.71 -0.46
CA GLU A 138 -17.05 60.79 -1.32
C GLU A 138 -17.29 62.06 -0.51
N GLN A 139 -17.86 61.99 0.71
CA GLN A 139 -18.02 63.10 1.61
C GLN A 139 -16.67 63.74 1.96
N ASP A 140 -15.68 62.93 2.30
CA ASP A 140 -14.38 63.45 2.74
C ASP A 140 -13.54 63.96 1.53
N GLU A 141 -13.73 63.41 0.35
CA GLU A 141 -13.18 63.97 -0.92
C GLU A 141 -13.76 65.36 -1.24
N ALA A 142 -15.08 65.54 -1.03
CA ALA A 142 -15.71 66.86 -1.20
C ALA A 142 -15.20 67.86 -0.15
N ASN A 143 -15.02 67.44 1.10
CA ASN A 143 -14.42 68.27 2.14
C ASN A 143 -12.97 68.65 1.83
N LEU A 144 -12.17 67.73 1.29
CA LEU A 144 -10.80 67.97 0.86
C LEU A 144 -10.75 68.98 -0.30
N ALA A 145 -11.66 68.85 -1.28
CA ALA A 145 -11.78 69.79 -2.38
C ALA A 145 -12.05 71.19 -1.89
N ASN A 146 -13.01 71.37 -0.98
CA ASN A 146 -13.30 72.68 -0.37
C ASN A 146 -12.09 73.22 0.40
N THR A 147 -11.46 72.42 1.24
CA THR A 147 -10.29 72.79 2.04
C THR A 147 -9.09 73.19 1.14
N ASN A 148 -8.90 72.53 0.02
CA ASN A 148 -7.90 72.89 -0.98
C ASN A 148 -8.22 74.25 -1.63
N LEU A 149 -9.48 74.53 -1.95
CA LEU A 149 -9.90 75.86 -2.47
C LEU A 149 -9.63 76.96 -1.45
N ASP A 150 -9.90 76.72 -0.19
CA ASP A 150 -9.61 77.65 0.90
C ASP A 150 -8.10 77.88 1.05
N LEU A 151 -7.29 76.86 1.05
CA LEU A 151 -5.84 76.98 1.03
C LEU A 151 -5.32 77.82 -0.14
N GLN A 152 -5.85 77.59 -1.33
CA GLN A 152 -5.52 78.39 -2.50
C GLN A 152 -5.91 79.89 -2.35
N ARG A 153 -7.06 80.15 -1.72
CA ARG A 153 -7.49 81.52 -1.41
C ARG A 153 -6.54 82.23 -0.43
N PHE A 154 -6.13 81.52 0.67
CA PHE A 154 -5.17 82.07 1.61
C PHE A 154 -3.79 82.27 1.00
N LEU A 155 -3.31 81.39 0.12
CA LEU A 155 -2.04 81.52 -0.60
C LEU A 155 -2.08 82.76 -1.58
N LYS A 156 -3.24 83.09 -2.22
CA LYS A 156 -3.43 84.23 -3.11
C LYS A 156 -3.47 85.54 -2.32
N LEU A 157 -3.91 85.57 -1.05
CA LEU A 157 -3.92 86.76 -0.22
C LEU A 157 -2.51 87.19 0.20
N GLY A 158 -1.50 86.40 0.03
CA GLY A 158 -0.08 86.74 0.27
C GLY A 158 0.15 87.33 1.65
N GLU A 159 0.61 88.57 1.73
CA GLU A 159 0.92 89.30 2.97
C GLU A 159 -0.29 89.56 3.86
N PHE A 160 -1.51 89.50 3.33
CA PHE A 160 -2.76 89.74 4.06
C PHE A 160 -3.21 88.47 4.82
N ALA A 161 -2.64 87.30 4.58
CA ALA A 161 -2.87 86.04 5.33
C ALA A 161 -1.74 85.79 6.35
N THR A 162 -2.10 85.45 7.58
CA THR A 162 -1.07 85.09 8.57
C THR A 162 -0.47 83.70 8.29
N ARG A 163 0.83 83.53 8.57
CA ARG A 163 1.49 82.15 8.43
C ARG A 163 0.74 81.06 9.18
N GLN A 164 0.22 81.40 10.36
CA GLN A 164 -0.57 80.48 11.16
C GLN A 164 -1.82 79.98 10.42
N GLN A 165 -2.56 80.86 9.72
CA GLN A 165 -3.75 80.50 8.91
C GLN A 165 -3.37 79.53 7.77
N ILE A 166 -2.27 79.80 7.06
CA ILE A 166 -1.80 78.99 5.95
C ILE A 166 -1.37 77.61 6.50
N ASP A 167 -0.59 77.54 7.58
CA ASP A 167 -0.09 76.29 8.15
C ASP A 167 -1.23 75.45 8.76
N THR A 168 -2.22 76.08 9.38
CA THR A 168 -3.46 75.40 9.84
C THR A 168 -4.19 74.77 8.66
N GLN A 169 -4.34 75.49 7.54
CA GLN A 169 -5.06 74.99 6.40
C GLN A 169 -4.30 73.86 5.68
N ARG A 170 -2.96 73.94 5.62
CA ARG A 170 -2.12 72.81 5.14
C ARG A 170 -2.27 71.57 6.02
N SER A 171 -2.30 71.73 7.33
CA SER A 171 -2.56 70.65 8.26
C SER A 171 -3.92 70.01 8.04
N ASN A 172 -4.97 70.82 7.79
CA ASN A 172 -6.33 70.32 7.51
C ASN A 172 -6.35 69.53 6.19
N VAL A 173 -5.66 70.00 5.14
CA VAL A 173 -5.51 69.25 3.85
C VAL A 173 -4.82 67.91 4.11
N SER A 174 -3.72 67.90 4.87
CA SER A 174 -3.00 66.69 5.22
C SER A 174 -3.84 65.72 6.01
N GLN A 175 -4.62 66.22 7.01
CA GLN A 175 -5.55 65.41 7.83
C GLN A 175 -6.63 64.75 6.96
N LEU A 176 -7.29 65.51 6.07
CA LEU A 176 -8.32 64.99 5.16
C LEU A 176 -7.74 63.99 4.15
N THR A 177 -6.53 64.22 3.68
CA THR A 177 -5.85 63.29 2.80
C THR A 177 -5.58 61.94 3.51
N ALA A 178 -5.15 61.98 4.77
CA ALA A 178 -4.98 60.80 5.60
C ALA A 178 -6.33 60.09 5.90
N GLN A 179 -7.40 60.85 6.13
CA GLN A 179 -8.75 60.33 6.33
C GLN A 179 -9.25 59.58 5.08
N ILE A 180 -9.09 60.13 3.86
CA ILE A 180 -9.46 59.49 2.59
C ILE A 180 -8.67 58.18 2.38
N ALA A 181 -7.40 58.13 2.81
CA ALA A 181 -6.62 56.90 2.78
C ALA A 181 -7.22 55.83 3.73
N ALA A 182 -7.68 56.22 4.95
CA ALA A 182 -8.36 55.36 5.88
C ALA A 182 -9.71 54.88 5.31
N ASP A 183 -10.50 55.74 4.67
CA ASP A 183 -11.77 55.38 4.03
C ASP A 183 -11.56 54.38 2.89
N THR A 184 -10.48 54.58 2.12
CA THR A 184 -10.11 53.64 1.04
C THR A 184 -9.81 52.26 1.61
N ALA A 185 -9.15 52.17 2.74
CA ALA A 185 -8.94 50.89 3.45
C ALA A 185 -10.25 50.29 3.98
N ALA A 186 -11.17 51.12 4.50
CA ALA A 186 -12.50 50.70 4.93
C ALA A 186 -13.32 50.10 3.77
N ILE A 187 -13.30 50.74 2.60
CA ILE A 187 -13.92 50.26 1.35
C ILE A 187 -13.35 48.88 0.97
N SER A 188 -12.02 48.71 1.00
CA SER A 188 -11.37 47.48 0.67
C SER A 188 -11.78 46.34 1.65
N ASN A 189 -11.90 46.66 2.93
CA ASN A 189 -12.38 45.70 3.93
C ASN A 189 -13.83 45.28 3.67
N ALA A 190 -14.74 46.26 3.45
CA ALA A 190 -16.15 45.97 3.16
C ALA A 190 -16.31 45.18 1.85
N ALA A 191 -15.54 45.49 0.82
CA ALA A 191 -15.55 44.74 -0.44
C ALA A 191 -15.07 43.29 -0.26
N THR A 192 -14.04 43.09 0.55
CA THR A 192 -13.54 41.74 0.89
C THR A 192 -14.60 40.92 1.65
N GLN A 193 -15.32 41.55 2.60
CA GLN A 193 -16.40 40.87 3.31
C GLN A 193 -17.57 40.53 2.39
N LEU A 194 -17.88 41.38 1.44
CA LEU A 194 -18.89 41.09 0.40
C LEU A 194 -18.44 39.94 -0.49
N ASP A 195 -17.17 39.90 -0.94
CA ASP A 195 -16.67 38.76 -1.76
C ASP A 195 -16.76 37.41 -0.97
N TYR A 196 -16.60 37.44 0.35
CA TYR A 196 -16.73 36.26 1.17
C TYR A 196 -18.18 35.74 1.28
N THR A 197 -19.21 36.52 0.90
CA THR A 197 -20.58 36.03 0.82
C THR A 197 -20.76 35.03 -0.32
N ALA A 198 -19.97 35.14 -1.40
CA ALA A 198 -19.92 34.19 -2.48
C ALA A 198 -18.89 33.10 -2.18
N ILE A 199 -19.36 31.95 -1.67
CA ILE A 199 -18.53 30.85 -1.24
C ILE A 199 -18.15 30.01 -2.46
N LYS A 200 -16.85 30.04 -2.82
CA LYS A 200 -16.29 29.37 -3.98
C LYS A 200 -15.46 28.13 -3.59
N ALA A 201 -15.35 27.19 -4.52
CA ALA A 201 -14.53 26.00 -4.36
C ALA A 201 -13.04 26.36 -4.27
N PRO A 202 -12.32 26.02 -3.17
CA PRO A 202 -10.90 26.32 -3.03
C PRO A 202 -10.00 25.39 -3.85
N ILE A 203 -10.50 24.20 -4.18
CA ILE A 203 -9.84 23.18 -4.99
C ILE A 203 -10.82 22.55 -5.95
N SER A 204 -10.33 21.98 -7.05
CA SER A 204 -11.13 21.11 -7.91
C SER A 204 -11.27 19.72 -7.26
N GLY A 205 -12.46 19.10 -7.37
CA GLY A 205 -12.72 17.80 -6.79
C GLY A 205 -14.20 17.45 -6.73
N VAL A 206 -14.52 16.32 -6.13
CA VAL A 206 -15.90 15.87 -5.95
C VAL A 206 -16.46 16.44 -4.65
N VAL A 207 -17.64 17.03 -4.77
CA VAL A 207 -18.40 17.60 -3.65
C VAL A 207 -19.06 16.45 -2.86
N GLY A 208 -18.89 16.44 -1.54
CA GLY A 208 -19.51 15.46 -0.65
C GLY A 208 -20.98 15.79 -0.34
N LEU A 209 -21.46 15.17 0.75
CA LEU A 209 -22.80 15.44 1.25
C LEU A 209 -22.88 16.86 1.84
N ARG A 210 -23.98 17.53 1.59
CA ARG A 210 -24.30 18.86 2.09
C ARG A 210 -24.55 18.81 3.61
N GLN A 211 -23.95 19.74 4.33
CA GLN A 211 -24.08 19.82 5.78
C GLN A 211 -25.04 20.92 6.25
N VAL A 212 -25.51 21.75 5.33
CA VAL A 212 -26.38 22.90 5.59
C VAL A 212 -27.42 23.07 4.47
N ASP A 213 -28.52 23.72 4.78
CA ASP A 213 -29.63 23.95 3.87
C ASP A 213 -29.86 25.44 3.60
N VAL A 214 -30.51 25.75 2.47
CA VAL A 214 -30.97 27.11 2.16
C VAL A 214 -31.89 27.60 3.28
N GLY A 215 -31.68 28.82 3.74
CA GLY A 215 -32.41 29.39 4.89
C GLY A 215 -31.68 29.22 6.22
N ASN A 216 -30.69 28.34 6.33
CA ASN A 216 -29.90 28.19 7.55
C ASN A 216 -29.03 29.43 7.79
N ILE A 217 -28.96 29.85 9.07
CA ILE A 217 -28.05 30.91 9.50
C ILE A 217 -26.71 30.26 9.87
N ILE A 218 -25.65 30.73 9.20
CA ILE A 218 -24.27 30.29 9.45
C ILE A 218 -23.57 31.36 10.28
N ASN A 219 -22.74 30.87 11.20
CA ASN A 219 -21.82 31.71 11.96
C ASN A 219 -20.37 31.29 11.62
N ALA A 220 -19.55 32.23 11.18
CA ALA A 220 -18.14 32.00 10.81
C ALA A 220 -17.29 31.44 11.97
N ALA A 221 -17.67 31.74 13.22
CA ALA A 221 -17.00 31.23 14.41
C ALA A 221 -17.30 29.73 14.68
N THR A 222 -18.38 29.18 14.11
CA THR A 222 -18.71 27.77 14.27
C THR A 222 -17.87 26.91 13.30
N GLN A 223 -17.50 25.70 13.76
CA GLN A 223 -16.70 24.78 12.93
C GLN A 223 -17.56 24.01 11.92
N THR A 224 -18.84 24.32 11.78
CA THR A 224 -19.75 23.64 10.85
C THR A 224 -19.32 23.94 9.40
N GLY A 225 -19.02 22.89 8.64
CA GLY A 225 -18.76 23.01 7.22
C GLY A 225 -20.04 23.18 6.41
N ILE A 226 -19.94 23.75 5.22
CA ILE A 226 -21.03 23.77 4.24
C ILE A 226 -21.01 22.45 3.49
N VAL A 227 -19.81 22.06 3.01
CA VAL A 227 -19.57 20.84 2.28
C VAL A 227 -18.08 20.48 2.31
N THR A 228 -17.76 19.22 2.13
CA THR A 228 -16.38 18.76 1.94
C THR A 228 -16.10 18.52 0.48
N ILE A 229 -15.01 19.10 -0.04
CA ILE A 229 -14.53 18.81 -1.40
C ILE A 229 -13.33 17.87 -1.29
N THR A 230 -13.37 16.79 -2.07
CA THR A 230 -12.36 15.76 -2.06
C THR A 230 -11.75 15.62 -3.45
N GLN A 231 -10.46 15.86 -3.56
CA GLN A 231 -9.74 15.67 -4.82
C GLN A 231 -9.39 14.20 -4.98
N ILE A 232 -10.03 13.56 -5.97
CA ILE A 232 -9.83 12.14 -6.31
C ILE A 232 -9.01 11.95 -7.59
N GLU A 233 -8.71 13.03 -8.32
CA GLU A 233 -7.87 13.08 -9.50
C GLU A 233 -6.80 14.18 -9.35
N PRO A 234 -5.52 13.79 -9.14
CA PRO A 234 -5.02 12.46 -8.83
C PRO A 234 -5.44 11.99 -7.43
N ILE A 235 -5.21 10.69 -7.12
CA ILE A 235 -5.46 10.09 -5.81
C ILE A 235 -4.18 9.50 -5.24
N ALA A 236 -4.11 9.33 -3.94
CA ALA A 236 -2.95 8.75 -3.27
C ALA A 236 -3.29 7.41 -2.61
N VAL A 237 -2.30 6.53 -2.51
CA VAL A 237 -2.36 5.34 -1.67
C VAL A 237 -1.22 5.41 -0.68
N ILE A 238 -1.53 5.29 0.60
CA ILE A 238 -0.55 5.18 1.67
C ILE A 238 -0.45 3.70 2.06
N PHE A 239 0.76 3.18 2.07
CA PHE A 239 1.09 1.82 2.45
C PHE A 239 2.39 1.79 3.23
N THR A 240 2.73 0.67 3.82
CA THR A 240 3.94 0.53 4.66
C THR A 240 4.93 -0.43 4.04
N ALA A 241 6.20 -0.24 4.37
CA ALA A 241 7.28 -1.15 4.04
C ALA A 241 8.11 -1.42 5.31
N PRO A 242 8.67 -2.63 5.52
CA PRO A 242 9.67 -2.87 6.55
C PRO A 242 10.88 -1.94 6.39
N GLU A 243 11.45 -1.46 7.49
CA GLU A 243 12.61 -0.56 7.45
C GLU A 243 13.82 -1.17 6.73
N GLU A 244 13.97 -2.49 6.78
CA GLU A 244 15.03 -3.23 6.08
C GLU A 244 15.00 -3.03 4.56
N GLN A 245 13.83 -2.68 3.99
CA GLN A 245 13.66 -2.42 2.57
C GLN A 245 14.01 -0.99 2.16
N LEU A 246 14.19 -0.10 3.14
CA LEU A 246 14.46 1.32 2.89
C LEU A 246 15.70 1.59 2.01
N PRO A 247 16.84 0.91 2.19
CA PRO A 247 18.01 1.09 1.33
C PRO A 247 17.69 0.77 -0.14
N TYR A 248 17.00 -0.34 -0.39
CA TYR A 248 16.64 -0.78 -1.75
C TYR A 248 15.62 0.18 -2.41
N ILE A 249 14.64 0.67 -1.63
CA ILE A 249 13.66 1.66 -2.11
C ILE A 249 14.36 2.97 -2.47
N SER A 250 15.30 3.41 -1.63
CA SER A 250 16.05 4.65 -1.83
C SER A 250 16.96 4.58 -3.05
N GLU A 251 17.69 3.47 -3.22
CA GLU A 251 18.52 3.22 -4.38
C GLU A 251 17.69 3.15 -5.68
N GLY A 252 16.60 2.37 -5.67
CA GLY A 252 15.70 2.26 -6.81
C GLY A 252 15.08 3.61 -7.21
N ARG A 253 14.69 4.43 -6.23
CA ARG A 253 14.13 5.76 -6.47
C ARG A 253 15.15 6.75 -7.04
N ALA A 254 16.42 6.64 -6.65
CA ALA A 254 17.49 7.49 -7.20
C ALA A 254 17.74 7.19 -8.69
N ALA A 255 17.51 5.96 -9.12
CA ALA A 255 17.70 5.54 -10.51
C ALA A 255 16.51 5.92 -11.41
N GLN A 256 15.28 5.74 -10.93
CA GLN A 256 14.04 6.02 -11.70
C GLN A 256 12.81 6.11 -10.78
N PRO A 257 11.70 6.74 -11.25
CA PRO A 257 10.43 6.68 -10.54
C PRO A 257 9.97 5.24 -10.37
N LEU A 258 9.76 4.80 -9.11
CA LEU A 258 9.34 3.44 -8.83
C LEU A 258 7.85 3.27 -9.16
N LYS A 259 7.55 2.31 -10.04
CA LYS A 259 6.18 1.96 -10.40
C LYS A 259 5.50 1.26 -9.23
N THR A 260 4.25 1.64 -9.00
CA THR A 260 3.39 1.05 -7.96
C THR A 260 2.07 0.64 -8.60
N ILE A 261 1.64 -0.58 -8.35
CA ILE A 261 0.36 -1.10 -8.84
C ILE A 261 -0.55 -1.27 -7.64
N ALA A 262 -1.73 -0.64 -7.69
CA ALA A 262 -2.81 -0.91 -6.75
C ALA A 262 -3.65 -2.06 -7.28
N ILE A 263 -3.91 -3.06 -6.44
CA ILE A 263 -4.70 -4.25 -6.77
C ILE A 263 -5.77 -4.47 -5.70
N THR A 264 -6.80 -5.23 -6.01
CA THR A 264 -7.79 -5.63 -5.03
C THR A 264 -7.15 -6.35 -3.84
N THR A 265 -7.78 -6.31 -2.67
CA THR A 265 -7.24 -6.93 -1.44
C THR A 265 -7.07 -8.45 -1.56
N ASP A 266 -7.82 -9.11 -2.46
CA ASP A 266 -7.67 -10.52 -2.80
C ASP A 266 -6.49 -10.81 -3.75
N GLY A 267 -5.77 -9.75 -4.20
CA GLY A 267 -4.58 -9.86 -5.06
C GLY A 267 -4.84 -10.24 -6.52
N LYS A 268 -6.13 -10.30 -6.96
CA LYS A 268 -6.47 -10.87 -8.26
C LYS A 268 -6.58 -9.86 -9.39
N LYS A 269 -7.12 -8.66 -9.10
CA LYS A 269 -7.42 -7.67 -10.14
C LYS A 269 -6.58 -6.40 -9.95
N PRO A 270 -5.79 -5.97 -10.94
CA PRO A 270 -5.18 -4.65 -10.93
C PRO A 270 -6.28 -3.58 -11.03
N LEU A 271 -6.18 -2.55 -10.21
CA LEU A 271 -7.09 -1.41 -10.16
C LEU A 271 -6.51 -0.20 -10.88
N ALA A 272 -5.26 0.14 -10.59
CA ALA A 272 -4.58 1.30 -11.18
C ALA A 272 -3.07 1.16 -11.11
N GLU A 273 -2.39 1.82 -12.04
CA GLU A 273 -0.94 2.01 -12.02
C GLU A 273 -0.60 3.44 -11.61
N GLY A 274 0.44 3.58 -10.79
CA GLY A 274 0.91 4.86 -10.29
C GLY A 274 2.42 4.85 -10.02
N THR A 275 2.90 5.87 -9.34
CA THR A 275 4.32 6.02 -9.01
C THR A 275 4.50 6.35 -7.54
N LEU A 276 5.58 5.85 -6.94
CA LEU A 276 6.00 6.22 -5.59
C LEU A 276 6.42 7.69 -5.58
N ALA A 277 5.64 8.52 -4.89
CA ALA A 277 5.89 9.96 -4.79
C ALA A 277 6.75 10.30 -3.56
N VAL A 278 6.40 9.73 -2.41
CA VAL A 278 7.04 10.08 -1.14
C VAL A 278 7.37 8.84 -0.33
N VAL A 279 8.58 8.82 0.22
CA VAL A 279 8.99 7.97 1.34
C VAL A 279 8.95 8.85 2.57
N ASN A 280 8.27 8.44 3.63
CA ASN A 280 8.19 9.22 4.86
C ASN A 280 9.61 9.45 5.43
N ASN A 281 9.76 10.53 6.16
CA ASN A 281 11.05 10.90 6.78
C ASN A 281 11.29 10.26 8.16
N GLN A 282 10.32 9.47 8.63
CA GLN A 282 10.37 8.81 9.94
C GLN A 282 9.88 7.37 9.83
N VAL A 283 10.65 6.47 10.44
CA VAL A 283 10.26 5.08 10.67
C VAL A 283 9.41 5.03 11.94
N ASP A 284 8.33 4.27 11.90
CA ASP A 284 7.54 3.96 13.08
C ASP A 284 8.27 2.88 13.89
N SER A 285 8.87 3.29 15.00
CA SER A 285 9.68 2.40 15.87
C SER A 285 8.86 1.30 16.56
N THR A 286 7.54 1.47 16.62
CA THR A 286 6.64 0.47 17.25
C THR A 286 6.42 -0.73 16.33
N SER A 287 6.32 -0.47 15.02
CA SER A 287 6.06 -1.49 14.02
C SER A 287 7.29 -1.83 13.16
N GLY A 288 8.41 -1.08 13.27
CA GLY A 288 9.59 -1.24 12.40
C GLY A 288 9.28 -0.97 10.93
N THR A 289 8.29 -0.11 10.63
CA THR A 289 7.86 0.16 9.26
C THR A 289 8.00 1.63 8.88
N ILE A 290 8.17 1.87 7.59
CA ILE A 290 8.15 3.22 7.01
C ILE A 290 6.92 3.38 6.13
N ARG A 291 6.28 4.55 6.19
CA ARG A 291 5.13 4.88 5.34
C ARG A 291 5.59 5.37 3.98
N LEU A 292 4.90 4.89 2.96
CA LEU A 292 5.12 5.23 1.57
C LEU A 292 3.84 5.82 1.00
N LYS A 293 3.97 6.82 0.13
CA LYS A 293 2.84 7.43 -0.59
C LYS A 293 3.09 7.28 -2.09
N ALA A 294 2.21 6.53 -2.76
CA ALA A 294 2.16 6.47 -4.21
C ALA A 294 0.99 7.33 -4.74
N VAL A 295 1.14 7.88 -5.93
CA VAL A 295 0.16 8.73 -6.60
C VAL A 295 -0.30 8.05 -7.88
N PHE A 296 -1.62 8.06 -8.09
CA PHE A 296 -2.32 7.44 -9.21
C PHE A 296 -3.16 8.49 -9.92
N ALA A 297 -3.23 8.46 -11.24
CA ALA A 297 -4.02 9.41 -12.03
C ALA A 297 -5.53 9.28 -11.77
N ASN A 298 -6.03 8.04 -11.60
CA ASN A 298 -7.41 7.69 -11.23
C ASN A 298 -8.51 8.26 -12.15
N LYS A 299 -8.25 8.35 -13.45
CA LYS A 299 -9.21 8.91 -14.42
C LYS A 299 -10.50 8.10 -14.57
N ASP A 300 -10.42 6.81 -14.28
CA ASP A 300 -11.53 5.85 -14.30
C ASP A 300 -12.27 5.74 -12.96
N HIS A 301 -11.83 6.51 -11.95
CA HIS A 301 -12.37 6.51 -10.59
C HIS A 301 -12.42 5.10 -9.95
N ALA A 302 -11.47 4.24 -10.31
CA ALA A 302 -11.38 2.88 -9.76
C ALA A 302 -10.96 2.87 -8.28
N LEU A 303 -10.29 3.93 -7.83
CA LEU A 303 -9.83 4.10 -6.44
C LEU A 303 -10.69 5.16 -5.73
N TRP A 304 -11.19 4.81 -4.53
CA TRP A 304 -11.97 5.71 -3.70
C TRP A 304 -11.31 5.96 -2.35
N PRO A 305 -11.34 7.19 -1.83
CA PRO A 305 -10.81 7.49 -0.50
C PRO A 305 -11.42 6.61 0.58
N GLY A 306 -10.56 6.07 1.46
CA GLY A 306 -10.95 5.12 2.51
C GLY A 306 -10.92 3.65 2.07
N GLN A 307 -10.81 3.35 0.79
CA GLN A 307 -10.72 1.97 0.29
C GLN A 307 -9.39 1.34 0.70
N SER A 308 -9.43 0.08 1.15
CA SER A 308 -8.25 -0.75 1.34
C SER A 308 -7.86 -1.42 0.03
N VAL A 309 -6.59 -1.39 -0.30
CA VAL A 309 -6.02 -2.00 -1.51
C VAL A 309 -4.72 -2.70 -1.18
N SER A 310 -4.38 -3.74 -1.92
CA SER A 310 -3.03 -4.29 -1.91
C SER A 310 -2.16 -3.51 -2.91
N THR A 311 -0.91 -3.24 -2.55
CA THR A 311 0.03 -2.51 -3.40
C THR A 311 1.21 -3.39 -3.75
N ARG A 312 1.66 -3.31 -5.01
CA ARG A 312 2.91 -3.91 -5.48
C ARG A 312 3.84 -2.79 -5.93
N LEU A 313 4.86 -2.52 -5.14
CA LEU A 313 5.91 -1.55 -5.47
C LEU A 313 7.05 -2.28 -6.19
N LEU A 314 7.34 -1.91 -7.43
CA LEU A 314 8.50 -2.42 -8.16
C LEU A 314 9.77 -1.77 -7.61
N VAL A 315 10.53 -2.53 -6.78
CA VAL A 315 11.73 -2.01 -6.13
C VAL A 315 12.94 -2.11 -7.06
N LYS A 316 13.11 -3.26 -7.72
CA LYS A 316 14.21 -3.50 -8.68
C LYS A 316 13.81 -4.55 -9.70
N THR A 317 14.53 -4.59 -10.81
CA THR A 317 14.46 -5.68 -11.79
C THR A 317 15.81 -6.39 -11.81
N LEU A 318 15.82 -7.68 -11.47
CA LEU A 318 17.00 -8.52 -11.59
C LEU A 318 17.21 -8.84 -13.07
N LYS A 319 18.27 -8.30 -13.63
CA LYS A 319 18.63 -8.55 -15.02
C LYS A 319 19.18 -9.95 -15.17
N ASP A 320 18.85 -10.62 -16.28
CA ASP A 320 19.39 -11.93 -16.63
C ASP A 320 19.24 -12.98 -15.52
N ALA A 321 18.17 -12.93 -14.72
CA ALA A 321 17.93 -13.86 -13.62
C ALA A 321 17.63 -15.27 -14.15
N THR A 322 18.15 -16.29 -13.48
CA THR A 322 17.83 -17.70 -13.73
C THR A 322 16.51 -18.04 -13.08
N VAL A 323 15.47 -18.30 -13.86
CA VAL A 323 14.09 -18.46 -13.39
C VAL A 323 13.58 -19.86 -13.68
N VAL A 324 12.87 -20.45 -12.70
CA VAL A 324 12.15 -21.71 -12.86
C VAL A 324 10.70 -21.55 -12.38
N PRO A 325 9.75 -22.37 -12.88
CA PRO A 325 8.41 -22.43 -12.29
C PRO A 325 8.47 -22.92 -10.85
N ASP A 326 7.65 -22.34 -9.95
CA ASP A 326 7.59 -22.73 -8.53
C ASP A 326 7.26 -24.22 -8.34
N ASP A 327 6.44 -24.78 -9.24
CA ASP A 327 6.08 -26.22 -9.23
C ASP A 327 7.29 -27.17 -9.36
N ALA A 328 8.42 -26.67 -9.88
CA ALA A 328 9.66 -27.47 -9.98
C ALA A 328 10.41 -27.58 -8.66
N ILE A 329 10.16 -26.68 -7.70
CA ILE A 329 10.89 -26.62 -6.44
C ILE A 329 10.25 -27.56 -5.43
N GLN A 330 11.09 -28.42 -4.84
CA GLN A 330 10.68 -29.40 -3.83
C GLN A 330 11.35 -29.10 -2.51
N HIS A 331 10.62 -29.40 -1.42
CA HIS A 331 11.11 -29.26 -0.05
C HIS A 331 11.63 -30.62 0.42
N GLY A 332 12.89 -30.71 0.77
CA GLY A 332 13.52 -31.90 1.34
C GLY A 332 14.03 -31.66 2.76
N THR A 333 14.47 -32.72 3.41
CA THR A 333 15.06 -32.66 4.77
C THR A 333 16.34 -31.82 4.83
N GLU A 334 17.05 -31.71 3.70
CA GLU A 334 18.31 -30.96 3.58
C GLU A 334 18.15 -29.61 2.89
N GLY A 335 16.92 -29.14 2.67
CA GLY A 335 16.61 -27.86 2.01
C GLY A 335 15.83 -28.00 0.72
N LEU A 336 15.85 -26.92 -0.08
CA LEU A 336 15.16 -26.87 -1.38
C LEU A 336 15.98 -27.59 -2.46
N TYR A 337 15.27 -28.33 -3.31
CA TYR A 337 15.89 -29.02 -4.45
C TYR A 337 14.96 -29.03 -5.66
N VAL A 338 15.51 -29.28 -6.82
CA VAL A 338 14.79 -29.55 -8.07
C VAL A 338 15.30 -30.84 -8.69
N TYR A 339 14.47 -31.48 -9.51
CA TYR A 339 14.92 -32.54 -10.39
C TYR A 339 15.22 -31.94 -11.78
N THR A 340 16.45 -32.10 -12.25
CA THR A 340 16.85 -31.80 -13.62
C THR A 340 16.88 -33.08 -14.46
N VAL A 341 16.65 -32.94 -15.76
CA VAL A 341 16.78 -34.07 -16.71
C VAL A 341 18.09 -33.94 -17.46
N ASN A 342 18.93 -34.97 -17.37
CA ASN A 342 20.21 -35.01 -18.10
C ASN A 342 20.06 -35.53 -19.56
N GLY A 343 21.13 -35.49 -20.32
CA GLY A 343 21.16 -35.94 -21.71
C GLY A 343 20.76 -37.40 -21.96
N ASP A 344 20.83 -38.26 -20.92
CA ASP A 344 20.43 -39.67 -20.96
C ASP A 344 18.96 -39.87 -20.56
N ASN A 345 18.16 -38.81 -20.45
CA ASN A 345 16.80 -38.83 -19.93
C ASN A 345 16.69 -39.39 -18.49
N LYS A 346 17.69 -39.16 -17.67
CA LYS A 346 17.67 -39.53 -16.24
C LYS A 346 17.48 -38.30 -15.38
N ALA A 347 16.70 -38.48 -14.30
CA ALA A 347 16.48 -37.41 -13.33
C ALA A 347 17.69 -37.28 -12.39
N GLU A 348 18.17 -36.07 -12.20
CA GLU A 348 19.21 -35.72 -11.24
C GLU A 348 18.65 -34.76 -10.20
N LEU A 349 18.89 -35.06 -8.92
CA LEU A 349 18.53 -34.18 -7.81
C LEU A 349 19.60 -33.07 -7.70
N ARG A 350 19.17 -31.81 -7.78
CA ARG A 350 20.02 -30.64 -7.61
C ARG A 350 19.51 -29.78 -6.46
N LYS A 351 20.35 -29.57 -5.43
CA LYS A 351 20.06 -28.60 -4.38
C LYS A 351 20.07 -27.21 -4.96
N VAL A 352 19.08 -26.39 -4.61
CA VAL A 352 18.94 -25.04 -5.14
C VAL A 352 18.82 -24.04 -4.01
N LYS A 353 19.34 -22.83 -4.26
CA LYS A 353 19.12 -21.68 -3.40
C LYS A 353 18.18 -20.71 -4.11
N VAL A 354 16.97 -20.58 -3.58
CA VAL A 354 15.93 -19.69 -4.06
C VAL A 354 16.12 -18.32 -3.42
N SER A 355 16.10 -17.26 -4.22
CA SER A 355 16.20 -15.89 -3.76
C SER A 355 14.82 -15.25 -3.59
N GLN A 356 13.98 -15.36 -4.61
CA GLN A 356 12.67 -14.71 -4.68
C GLN A 356 11.70 -15.63 -5.42
N SER A 357 10.41 -15.60 -5.01
CA SER A 357 9.33 -16.29 -5.69
C SER A 357 8.16 -15.33 -5.88
N ILE A 358 7.70 -15.14 -7.11
CA ILE A 358 6.62 -14.21 -7.46
C ILE A 358 5.85 -14.77 -8.65
N ASP A 359 4.51 -14.73 -8.55
CA ASP A 359 3.58 -15.08 -9.64
C ASP A 359 3.86 -16.47 -10.26
N GLY A 360 4.15 -17.47 -9.38
CA GLY A 360 4.39 -18.86 -9.80
C GLY A 360 5.76 -19.12 -10.41
N ARG A 361 6.71 -18.17 -10.30
CA ARG A 361 8.09 -18.30 -10.78
C ARG A 361 9.08 -17.92 -9.68
N SER A 362 10.17 -18.67 -9.61
CA SER A 362 11.25 -18.47 -8.63
C SER A 362 12.58 -18.18 -9.28
N VAL A 363 13.31 -17.26 -8.70
CA VAL A 363 14.71 -16.97 -9.07
C VAL A 363 15.63 -17.90 -8.31
N ILE A 364 16.48 -18.59 -9.03
CA ILE A 364 17.48 -19.49 -8.48
C ILE A 364 18.86 -18.82 -8.53
N GLU A 365 19.49 -18.66 -7.35
CA GLU A 365 20.85 -18.12 -7.26
C GLU A 365 21.91 -19.19 -7.58
N GLN A 366 21.66 -20.43 -7.16
CA GLN A 366 22.61 -21.54 -7.29
C GLN A 366 21.89 -22.87 -7.50
N GLY A 367 22.49 -23.77 -8.28
CA GLY A 367 22.06 -25.17 -8.42
C GLY A 367 21.60 -25.56 -9.81
N VAL A 368 21.14 -24.64 -10.65
CA VAL A 368 20.75 -24.90 -12.05
C VAL A 368 21.31 -23.84 -12.99
N SER A 369 21.45 -24.23 -14.26
CA SER A 369 21.94 -23.34 -15.31
C SER A 369 20.84 -23.10 -16.37
N PRO A 370 20.83 -21.93 -17.01
CA PRO A 370 19.90 -21.64 -18.10
C PRO A 370 19.95 -22.69 -19.20
N GLY A 371 18.81 -23.05 -19.76
CA GLY A 371 18.65 -24.07 -20.80
C GLY A 371 18.49 -25.51 -20.26
N GLN A 372 18.74 -25.78 -19.00
CA GLN A 372 18.42 -27.08 -18.37
C GLN A 372 16.91 -27.27 -18.29
N GLN A 373 16.48 -28.54 -18.29
CA GLN A 373 15.07 -28.88 -18.06
C GLN A 373 14.85 -29.29 -16.62
N VAL A 374 13.86 -28.68 -15.97
CA VAL A 374 13.41 -29.01 -14.60
C VAL A 374 12.06 -29.69 -14.63
N ILE A 375 11.85 -30.67 -13.75
CA ILE A 375 10.60 -31.41 -13.64
C ILE A 375 9.60 -30.59 -12.84
N THR A 376 8.45 -30.28 -13.44
CA THR A 376 7.36 -29.51 -12.82
C THR A 376 6.19 -30.38 -12.36
N SER A 377 6.05 -31.60 -12.89
CA SER A 377 5.01 -32.53 -12.49
C SER A 377 5.48 -33.99 -12.61
N GLY A 378 4.96 -34.88 -11.74
CA GLY A 378 5.33 -36.29 -11.72
C GLY A 378 6.52 -36.61 -10.80
N GLN A 379 7.08 -35.64 -10.09
CA GLN A 379 8.26 -35.74 -9.23
C GLN A 379 8.13 -36.76 -8.09
N PHE A 380 6.90 -37.05 -7.61
CA PHE A 380 6.65 -38.06 -6.54
C PHE A 380 7.04 -39.47 -6.90
N LYS A 381 7.18 -39.77 -8.21
CA LYS A 381 7.56 -41.08 -8.74
C LYS A 381 9.01 -41.16 -9.16
N VAL A 382 9.74 -40.03 -9.01
CA VAL A 382 11.11 -39.87 -9.48
C VAL A 382 12.08 -39.97 -8.34
N GLN A 383 13.15 -40.76 -8.54
CA GLN A 383 14.31 -40.83 -7.67
C GLN A 383 15.57 -40.50 -8.47
N PRO A 384 16.65 -40.07 -7.83
CA PRO A 384 17.91 -39.82 -8.55
C PRO A 384 18.30 -41.03 -9.40
N GLY A 385 18.59 -40.80 -10.70
CA GLY A 385 18.91 -41.83 -11.67
C GLY A 385 17.72 -42.54 -12.34
N THR A 386 16.47 -42.17 -12.01
CA THR A 386 15.28 -42.70 -12.69
C THR A 386 15.20 -42.27 -14.12
N LEU A 387 14.94 -43.20 -15.03
CA LEU A 387 14.68 -42.91 -16.46
C LEU A 387 13.31 -42.23 -16.58
N VAL A 388 13.26 -41.06 -17.22
CA VAL A 388 12.05 -40.27 -17.39
C VAL A 388 11.67 -40.10 -18.86
N SER A 389 10.36 -40.06 -19.12
CA SER A 389 9.80 -39.67 -20.41
C SER A 389 9.22 -38.27 -20.28
N THR A 390 9.82 -37.32 -20.96
CA THR A 390 9.49 -35.89 -20.82
C THR A 390 8.33 -35.49 -21.70
N ALA A 391 7.36 -34.80 -21.15
CA ALA A 391 6.38 -33.99 -21.86
C ALA A 391 6.65 -32.52 -21.54
N VAL A 392 6.74 -31.68 -22.55
CA VAL A 392 6.93 -30.23 -22.30
C VAL A 392 5.65 -29.64 -21.74
N ALA A 393 5.76 -28.86 -20.66
CA ALA A 393 4.63 -28.11 -20.12
C ALA A 393 4.10 -27.15 -21.19
N SER A 394 2.83 -27.31 -21.59
CA SER A 394 2.17 -26.34 -22.46
C SER A 394 2.03 -25.03 -21.71
N SER A 395 2.63 -23.97 -22.20
CA SER A 395 2.65 -22.63 -21.58
C SER A 395 1.33 -21.86 -21.70
N ASN A 396 0.16 -22.56 -21.77
CA ASN A 396 -1.14 -21.92 -21.90
C ASN A 396 -2.00 -22.13 -20.63
N PRO A 397 -2.12 -21.16 -19.72
CA PRO A 397 -2.93 -21.27 -18.49
C PRO A 397 -4.46 -21.26 -18.75
N ALA A 398 -4.92 -21.18 -20.00
CA ALA A 398 -6.34 -20.99 -20.32
C ALA A 398 -7.15 -22.27 -20.55
N GLN A 399 -6.59 -23.50 -20.45
CA GLN A 399 -7.32 -24.73 -20.81
C GLN A 399 -7.55 -25.76 -19.71
N SER A 400 -7.31 -25.42 -18.43
CA SER A 400 -7.56 -26.37 -17.34
C SER A 400 -8.97 -26.31 -16.71
N LYS A 401 -9.92 -25.54 -17.25
CA LYS A 401 -11.28 -25.38 -16.69
C LYS A 401 -12.41 -26.06 -17.46
N VAL A 402 -12.14 -26.89 -18.45
CA VAL A 402 -13.21 -27.60 -19.19
C VAL A 402 -12.92 -29.11 -19.16
N ARG A 403 -13.01 -29.75 -18.00
CA ARG A 403 -13.22 -31.19 -17.85
C ARG A 403 -13.56 -31.58 -16.41
N GLN A 404 -14.67 -31.09 -15.92
CA GLN A 404 -15.47 -31.67 -14.83
C GLN A 404 -16.91 -31.19 -15.01
N GLU A 405 -17.65 -31.90 -15.81
CA GLU A 405 -19.07 -32.16 -15.71
C GLU A 405 -19.28 -33.66 -15.87
#